data_1cd29df6909394de4a2c15812476eaf6
#
_entry.id   1cd29df6909394de4a2c15812476eaf6
#
_cell.length_a   1.000
_cell.length_b   1.000
_cell.length_c   1.000
_cell.angle_alpha   90.00
_cell.angle_beta   90.00
_cell.angle_gamma   90.00
#
_symmetry.space_group_name_H-M   'P 1'
#
loop_
_entity.id
_entity.type
_entity.pdbx_description
1 polymer ?
#
loop_
_entity_poly.entity_id
_entity_poly.type
_entity_poly.pdbx_seq_one_letter_code
_entity_poly.pdbx_strand_id
1 'polypeptide(L)'
;MVTNVMTEETPKKQKPILVRLWPIYIILAGLALAVSQGWHTQLSPAALGENAVYLNTLVQENFWLVLFAFIGIYIVATAFMVPASALTIGGGFLFGTFIGAPATIVGATIGACILFIAAKSSIGETLKSIAGPFVGKMEKGFNENALSYLFTLRLIPIFPFAVVNIAPAILGAKFRDYFITTALGIIPGTVAYSLIGNGLRETLLNAAASGETANVAALVREAAKNFIPAFFALAVVAMIPTIYKKFFKKTAS
;
A
#
# COMPACT_ATOMS: atom_id res chain seq x y z
N MET A 1 -35.60 45.65 20.29
CA MET A 1 -35.19 45.72 18.89
C MET A 1 -33.78 45.14 18.80
N VAL A 2 -33.65 43.86 18.53
CA VAL A 2 -32.35 43.13 18.49
C VAL A 2 -32.05 42.89 17.01
N THR A 3 -31.10 43.63 16.48
CA THR A 3 -30.62 43.52 15.10
C THR A 3 -29.80 42.22 14.94
N ASN A 4 -30.31 41.26 14.23
CA ASN A 4 -29.64 40.02 13.82
C ASN A 4 -28.59 40.39 12.75
N VAL A 5 -27.33 40.43 13.10
CA VAL A 5 -26.21 40.55 12.15
C VAL A 5 -25.96 39.17 11.56
N MET A 6 -26.51 38.92 10.39
CA MET A 6 -26.13 37.76 9.57
C MET A 6 -24.70 38.03 9.03
N THR A 7 -23.74 37.29 9.56
CA THR A 7 -22.40 37.23 8.95
C THR A 7 -22.50 36.41 7.66
N GLU A 8 -22.47 37.07 6.51
CA GLU A 8 -22.26 36.42 5.21
C GLU A 8 -20.88 35.73 5.21
N GLU A 9 -20.90 34.40 5.33
CA GLU A 9 -19.70 33.61 5.02
C GLU A 9 -19.40 33.70 3.52
N THR A 10 -18.36 34.42 3.16
CA THR A 10 -17.85 34.48 1.80
C THR A 10 -17.44 33.09 1.34
N PRO A 11 -17.92 32.59 0.17
CA PRO A 11 -17.58 31.26 -0.32
C PRO A 11 -16.07 31.17 -0.58
N LYS A 12 -15.38 30.27 0.13
CA LYS A 12 -13.97 29.97 -0.08
C LYS A 12 -13.72 29.59 -1.54
N LYS A 13 -13.03 30.42 -2.30
CA LYS A 13 -12.61 30.16 -3.69
C LYS A 13 -11.95 28.79 -3.78
N GLN A 14 -12.59 27.84 -4.43
CA GLN A 14 -12.00 26.53 -4.70
C GLN A 14 -10.81 26.70 -5.65
N LYS A 15 -9.64 26.22 -5.23
CA LYS A 15 -8.44 26.23 -6.08
C LYS A 15 -8.75 25.45 -7.39
N PRO A 16 -8.27 25.92 -8.56
CA PRO A 16 -8.51 25.28 -9.84
C PRO A 16 -8.04 23.81 -9.81
N ILE A 17 -8.77 22.94 -10.49
CA ILE A 17 -8.53 21.49 -10.57
C ILE A 17 -7.06 21.18 -10.92
N LEU A 18 -6.46 21.96 -11.81
CA LEU A 18 -5.05 21.86 -12.19
C LEU A 18 -4.09 21.95 -10.99
N VAL A 19 -4.39 22.83 -10.02
CA VAL A 19 -3.56 22.96 -8.80
C VAL A 19 -3.77 21.79 -7.83
N ARG A 20 -4.91 21.09 -7.92
CA ARG A 20 -5.21 19.92 -7.08
C ARG A 20 -4.53 18.65 -7.61
N LEU A 21 -4.16 18.61 -8.88
CA LEU A 21 -3.55 17.46 -9.56
C LEU A 21 -2.01 17.48 -9.51
N TRP A 22 -1.38 18.42 -8.76
CA TRP A 22 0.07 18.51 -8.65
C TRP A 22 0.78 17.19 -8.28
N PRO A 23 0.22 16.29 -7.41
CA PRO A 23 0.89 15.02 -7.13
C PRO A 23 0.93 14.10 -8.35
N ILE A 24 -0.12 14.15 -9.19
CA ILE A 24 -0.19 13.38 -10.44
C ILE A 24 0.86 13.88 -11.43
N TYR A 25 1.06 15.21 -11.52
CA TYR A 25 2.08 15.78 -12.38
C TYR A 25 3.50 15.38 -11.94
N ILE A 26 3.77 15.31 -10.64
CA ILE A 26 5.05 14.82 -10.13
C ILE A 26 5.27 13.35 -10.50
N ILE A 27 4.24 12.51 -10.34
CA ILE A 27 4.31 11.08 -10.71
C ILE A 27 4.54 10.93 -12.22
N LEU A 28 3.79 11.67 -13.05
CA LEU A 28 3.95 11.65 -14.50
C LEU A 28 5.31 12.18 -14.94
N ALA A 29 5.79 13.26 -14.33
CA ALA A 29 7.12 13.81 -14.60
C ALA A 29 8.21 12.82 -14.18
N GLY A 30 8.10 12.18 -13.01
CA GLY A 30 9.01 11.13 -12.58
C GLY A 30 9.02 9.92 -13.52
N LEU A 31 7.83 9.48 -13.97
CA LEU A 31 7.71 8.40 -14.93
C LEU A 31 8.32 8.78 -16.30
N ALA A 32 8.04 9.98 -16.80
CA ALA A 32 8.62 10.48 -18.04
C ALA A 32 10.14 10.57 -17.96
N LEU A 33 10.67 11.02 -16.81
CA LEU A 33 12.10 11.09 -16.54
C LEU A 33 12.72 9.69 -16.49
N ALA A 34 12.07 8.72 -15.84
CA ALA A 34 12.51 7.33 -15.79
C ALA A 34 12.55 6.70 -17.20
N VAL A 35 11.53 6.97 -18.03
CA VAL A 35 11.49 6.50 -19.41
C VAL A 35 12.57 7.18 -20.27
N SER A 36 12.76 8.50 -20.12
CA SER A 36 13.78 9.25 -20.86
C SER A 36 15.22 8.85 -20.49
N GLN A 37 15.43 8.39 -19.26
CA GLN A 37 16.70 7.86 -18.76
C GLN A 37 16.95 6.39 -19.19
N GLY A 38 16.03 5.80 -19.96
CA GLY A 38 16.19 4.43 -20.44
C GLY A 38 15.94 3.33 -19.39
N TRP A 39 15.34 3.65 -18.24
CA TRP A 39 15.06 2.65 -17.19
C TRP A 39 14.19 1.49 -17.68
N HIS A 40 13.35 1.74 -18.70
CA HIS A 40 12.54 0.69 -19.32
C HIS A 40 13.41 -0.38 -20.03
N THR A 41 14.59 -0.04 -20.52
CA THR A 41 15.51 -1.00 -21.17
C THR A 41 16.20 -1.89 -20.15
N GLN A 42 16.37 -1.42 -18.91
CA GLN A 42 16.93 -2.19 -17.80
C GLN A 42 15.94 -3.22 -17.21
N LEU A 43 14.69 -3.20 -17.69
CA LEU A 43 13.67 -4.20 -17.33
C LEU A 43 13.62 -5.38 -18.30
N SER A 44 14.56 -5.47 -19.25
CA SER A 44 14.68 -6.67 -20.10
C SER A 44 15.06 -7.90 -19.25
N PRO A 45 14.63 -9.12 -19.62
CA PRO A 45 14.97 -10.34 -18.87
C PRO A 45 16.47 -10.53 -18.67
N ALA A 46 17.29 -10.17 -19.68
CA ALA A 46 18.75 -10.25 -19.58
C ALA A 46 19.32 -9.22 -18.58
N ALA A 47 18.91 -7.94 -18.70
CA ALA A 47 19.34 -6.89 -17.79
C ALA A 47 18.86 -7.12 -16.36
N LEU A 48 17.66 -7.70 -16.18
CA LEU A 48 17.17 -8.11 -14.85
C LEU A 48 18.02 -9.22 -14.25
N GLY A 49 18.49 -10.20 -15.08
CA GLY A 49 19.39 -11.25 -14.63
C GLY A 49 20.75 -10.71 -14.15
N GLU A 50 21.38 -9.86 -14.94
CA GLU A 50 22.66 -9.20 -14.56
C GLU A 50 22.47 -8.31 -13.31
N ASN A 51 21.41 -7.52 -13.25
CA ASN A 51 21.10 -6.69 -12.10
C ASN A 51 20.75 -7.53 -10.86
N ALA A 52 20.15 -8.73 -11.04
CA ALA A 52 19.83 -9.63 -9.92
C ALA A 52 21.11 -10.11 -9.22
N VAL A 53 22.14 -10.49 -9.95
CA VAL A 53 23.44 -10.90 -9.39
C VAL A 53 24.08 -9.72 -8.66
N TYR A 54 24.15 -8.55 -9.29
CA TYR A 54 24.69 -7.34 -8.68
C TYR A 54 23.95 -6.96 -7.39
N LEU A 55 22.60 -6.91 -7.41
CA LEU A 55 21.80 -6.58 -6.26
C LEU A 55 21.94 -7.61 -5.14
N ASN A 56 22.05 -8.90 -5.48
CA ASN A 56 22.29 -9.94 -4.52
C ASN A 56 23.65 -9.76 -3.81
N THR A 57 24.72 -9.46 -4.57
CA THR A 57 26.05 -9.16 -4.03
C THR A 57 26.02 -7.92 -3.14
N LEU A 58 25.37 -6.85 -3.58
CA LEU A 58 25.22 -5.62 -2.81
C LEU A 58 24.54 -5.87 -1.45
N VAL A 59 23.48 -6.68 -1.44
CA VAL A 59 22.78 -7.06 -0.20
C VAL A 59 23.69 -7.91 0.70
N GLN A 60 24.47 -8.84 0.15
CA GLN A 60 25.36 -9.67 0.94
C GLN A 60 26.49 -8.87 1.59
N GLU A 61 27.09 -7.92 0.85
CA GLU A 61 28.19 -7.10 1.35
C GLU A 61 27.72 -6.00 2.31
N ASN A 62 26.51 -5.44 2.09
CA ASN A 62 26.02 -4.26 2.82
C ASN A 62 24.63 -4.48 3.41
N PHE A 63 24.35 -5.66 3.97
CA PHE A 63 23.01 -6.10 4.39
C PHE A 63 22.25 -5.06 5.21
N TRP A 64 22.84 -4.56 6.29
CA TRP A 64 22.15 -3.61 7.18
C TRP A 64 21.89 -2.27 6.53
N LEU A 65 22.84 -1.78 5.72
CA LEU A 65 22.67 -0.51 5.00
C LEU A 65 21.52 -0.61 4.01
N VAL A 66 21.48 -1.66 3.19
CA VAL A 66 20.43 -1.87 2.18
C VAL A 66 19.08 -2.10 2.84
N LEU A 67 19.03 -2.83 3.95
CA LEU A 67 17.80 -3.09 4.71
C LEU A 67 17.21 -1.80 5.29
N PHE A 68 18.01 -0.97 5.96
CA PHE A 68 17.52 0.29 6.53
C PHE A 68 17.18 1.31 5.44
N ALA A 69 17.95 1.36 4.36
CA ALA A 69 17.62 2.19 3.20
C ALA A 69 16.28 1.77 2.58
N PHE A 70 16.04 0.48 2.40
CA PHE A 70 14.77 -0.06 1.92
C PHE A 70 13.59 0.33 2.82
N ILE A 71 13.72 0.14 4.14
CA ILE A 71 12.69 0.53 5.12
C ILE A 71 12.43 2.03 5.03
N GLY A 72 13.47 2.85 4.96
CA GLY A 72 13.35 4.31 4.82
C GLY A 72 12.62 4.72 3.54
N ILE A 73 12.98 4.16 2.39
CA ILE A 73 12.29 4.38 1.11
C ILE A 73 10.82 3.96 1.22
N TYR A 74 10.56 2.82 1.86
CA TYR A 74 9.19 2.32 2.02
C TYR A 74 8.33 3.25 2.89
N ILE A 75 8.88 3.77 4.00
CA ILE A 75 8.21 4.75 4.86
C ILE A 75 7.84 6.00 4.05
N VAL A 76 8.80 6.55 3.31
CA VAL A 76 8.59 7.74 2.49
C VAL A 76 7.54 7.47 1.41
N ALA A 77 7.67 6.39 0.64
CA ALA A 77 6.71 6.03 -0.40
C ALA A 77 5.27 5.90 0.15
N THR A 78 5.11 5.23 1.30
CA THR A 78 3.81 5.06 1.94
C THR A 78 3.25 6.39 2.45
N ALA A 79 4.07 7.23 3.09
CA ALA A 79 3.67 8.54 3.59
C ALA A 79 3.23 9.48 2.45
N PHE A 80 3.83 9.35 1.28
CA PHE A 80 3.45 10.11 0.06
C PHE A 80 2.38 9.40 -0.79
N MET A 81 1.74 8.35 -0.27
CA MET A 81 0.65 7.61 -0.93
C MET A 81 1.05 6.93 -2.24
N VAL A 82 2.33 6.63 -2.43
CA VAL A 82 2.80 5.85 -3.59
C VAL A 82 2.32 4.40 -3.43
N PRO A 83 1.68 3.81 -4.47
CA PRO A 83 1.30 2.40 -4.42
C PRO A 83 2.53 1.50 -4.21
N ALA A 84 2.58 0.81 -3.08
CA ALA A 84 3.81 0.18 -2.61
C ALA A 84 3.93 -1.31 -3.00
N SER A 85 3.04 -1.85 -3.85
CA SER A 85 3.10 -3.25 -4.30
C SER A 85 4.42 -3.61 -4.98
N ALA A 86 4.93 -2.73 -5.83
CA ALA A 86 6.23 -2.92 -6.48
C ALA A 86 7.39 -2.94 -5.44
N LEU A 87 7.34 -2.07 -4.44
CA LEU A 87 8.33 -2.08 -3.35
C LEU A 87 8.24 -3.36 -2.51
N THR A 88 7.02 -3.88 -2.28
CA THR A 88 6.83 -5.15 -1.55
C THR A 88 7.44 -6.32 -2.30
N ILE A 89 7.22 -6.39 -3.63
CA ILE A 89 7.88 -7.37 -4.50
C ILE A 89 9.40 -7.17 -4.45
N GLY A 90 9.88 -5.94 -4.54
CA GLY A 90 11.30 -5.58 -4.43
C GLY A 90 11.91 -6.01 -3.09
N GLY A 91 11.19 -5.87 -1.98
CA GLY A 91 11.64 -6.35 -0.67
C GLY A 91 11.81 -7.87 -0.63
N GLY A 92 10.85 -8.61 -1.19
CA GLY A 92 10.96 -10.07 -1.35
C GLY A 92 12.11 -10.48 -2.27
N PHE A 93 12.34 -9.71 -3.33
CA PHE A 93 13.46 -9.92 -4.26
C PHE A 93 14.82 -9.68 -3.60
N LEU A 94 14.99 -8.59 -2.87
CA LEU A 94 16.26 -8.22 -2.25
C LEU A 94 16.63 -9.12 -1.07
N PHE A 95 15.66 -9.39 -0.19
CA PHE A 95 15.92 -10.00 1.12
C PHE A 95 15.28 -11.39 1.30
N GLY A 96 14.59 -11.89 0.29
CA GLY A 96 13.73 -13.07 0.45
C GLY A 96 12.47 -12.77 1.27
N THR A 97 11.57 -13.75 1.34
CA THR A 97 10.28 -13.57 2.02
C THR A 97 10.43 -13.37 3.53
N PHE A 98 11.32 -14.11 4.18
CA PHE A 98 11.46 -14.10 5.65
C PHE A 98 11.97 -12.78 6.23
N ILE A 99 12.74 -12.01 5.47
CA ILE A 99 13.26 -10.71 5.89
C ILE A 99 12.52 -9.59 5.17
N GLY A 100 12.25 -9.75 3.88
CA GLY A 100 11.60 -8.74 3.04
C GLY A 100 10.17 -8.44 3.50
N ALA A 101 9.38 -9.47 3.89
CA ALA A 101 8.02 -9.24 4.38
C ALA A 101 8.00 -8.48 5.73
N PRO A 102 8.73 -8.87 6.78
CA PRO A 102 8.84 -8.09 8.01
C PRO A 102 9.33 -6.66 7.80
N ALA A 103 10.39 -6.46 7.00
CA ALA A 103 10.90 -5.13 6.69
C ALA A 103 9.85 -4.24 6.02
N THR A 104 9.12 -4.81 5.06
CA THR A 104 7.98 -4.16 4.40
C THR A 104 6.87 -3.81 5.39
N ILE A 105 6.48 -4.74 6.28
CA ILE A 105 5.43 -4.49 7.29
C ILE A 105 5.83 -3.33 8.20
N VAL A 106 7.08 -3.29 8.65
CA VAL A 106 7.61 -2.19 9.47
C VAL A 106 7.55 -0.87 8.70
N GLY A 107 8.12 -0.81 7.49
CA GLY A 107 8.13 0.40 6.67
C GLY A 107 6.74 0.90 6.32
N ALA A 108 5.86 -0.02 5.86
CA ALA A 108 4.47 0.31 5.51
C ALA A 108 3.67 0.82 6.71
N THR A 109 3.83 0.18 7.88
CA THR A 109 3.09 0.55 9.09
C THR A 109 3.53 1.92 9.59
N ILE A 110 4.83 2.20 9.64
CA ILE A 110 5.36 3.51 10.04
C ILE A 110 4.88 4.60 9.08
N GLY A 111 5.03 4.39 7.76
CA GLY A 111 4.59 5.34 6.75
C GLY A 111 3.08 5.60 6.81
N ALA A 112 2.27 4.56 6.99
CA ALA A 112 0.83 4.68 7.17
C ALA A 112 0.46 5.46 8.45
N CYS A 113 1.20 5.25 9.55
CA CYS A 113 1.01 6.01 10.79
C CYS A 113 1.34 7.49 10.63
N ILE A 114 2.41 7.82 9.90
CA ILE A 114 2.76 9.21 9.56
C ILE A 114 1.61 9.85 8.77
N LEU A 115 1.09 9.17 7.74
CA LEU A 115 -0.03 9.65 6.94
C LEU A 115 -1.32 9.82 7.77
N PHE A 116 -1.60 8.88 8.68
CA PHE A 116 -2.75 8.96 9.59
C PHE A 116 -2.65 10.18 10.52
N ILE A 117 -1.48 10.44 11.09
CA ILE A 117 -1.24 11.62 11.95
C ILE A 117 -1.36 12.90 11.13
N ALA A 118 -0.79 12.93 9.93
CA ALA A 118 -0.93 14.05 9.00
C ALA A 118 -2.40 14.32 8.65
N ALA A 119 -3.20 13.27 8.44
CA ALA A 119 -4.63 13.40 8.15
C ALA A 119 -5.44 13.95 9.34
N LYS A 120 -4.98 13.77 10.57
CA LYS A 120 -5.58 14.38 11.78
C LYS A 120 -5.12 15.80 12.06
N SER A 121 -4.07 16.28 11.40
CA SER A 121 -3.52 17.63 11.58
C SER A 121 -4.20 18.67 10.68
N SER A 122 -3.69 19.90 10.71
CA SER A 122 -4.17 21.02 9.85
C SER A 122 -4.10 20.73 8.34
N ILE A 123 -3.24 19.77 7.91
CA ILE A 123 -3.17 19.29 6.52
C ILE A 123 -4.36 18.38 6.19
N GLY A 124 -5.08 17.90 7.21
CA GLY A 124 -6.22 16.98 7.08
C GLY A 124 -7.34 17.49 6.17
N GLU A 125 -7.57 18.81 6.07
CA GLU A 125 -8.60 19.35 5.16
C GLU A 125 -8.27 19.07 3.68
N THR A 126 -7.02 19.17 3.28
CA THR A 126 -6.58 18.80 1.93
C THR A 126 -6.72 17.29 1.70
N LEU A 127 -6.34 16.48 2.68
CA LEU A 127 -6.45 15.02 2.61
C LEU A 127 -7.91 14.55 2.63
N LYS A 128 -8.80 15.25 3.35
CA LYS A 128 -10.26 15.01 3.33
C LYS A 128 -10.83 15.13 1.92
N SER A 129 -10.32 16.01 1.09
CA SER A 129 -10.80 16.15 -0.29
C SER A 129 -10.52 14.90 -1.15
N ILE A 130 -9.47 14.12 -0.83
CA ILE A 130 -9.11 12.88 -1.52
C ILE A 130 -9.99 11.72 -1.06
N ALA A 131 -10.20 11.58 0.25
CA ALA A 131 -10.95 10.49 0.84
C ALA A 131 -12.45 10.76 0.96
N GLY A 132 -12.87 12.03 0.93
CA GLY A 132 -14.24 12.47 1.21
C GLY A 132 -15.35 11.70 0.47
N PRO A 133 -15.26 11.45 -0.85
CA PRO A 133 -16.28 10.69 -1.58
C PRO A 133 -16.50 9.26 -1.05
N PHE A 134 -15.51 8.70 -0.36
CA PHE A 134 -15.57 7.35 0.21
C PHE A 134 -15.97 7.33 1.68
N VAL A 135 -15.74 8.42 2.42
CA VAL A 135 -15.98 8.51 3.88
C VAL A 135 -17.43 8.19 4.22
N GLY A 136 -18.41 8.82 3.53
CA GLY A 136 -19.81 8.56 3.77
C GLY A 136 -20.25 7.10 3.57
N LYS A 137 -19.61 6.39 2.62
CA LYS A 137 -19.85 4.96 2.39
C LYS A 137 -19.24 4.08 3.49
N MET A 138 -18.19 4.56 4.13
CA MET A 138 -17.44 3.84 5.16
C MET A 138 -18.00 4.08 6.57
N GLU A 139 -18.67 5.20 6.80
CA GLU A 139 -19.10 5.67 8.11
C GLU A 139 -20.00 4.67 8.83
N LYS A 140 -20.98 4.10 8.13
CA LYS A 140 -21.92 3.12 8.73
C LYS A 140 -21.17 1.89 9.26
N GLY A 141 -20.33 1.25 8.43
CA GLY A 141 -19.60 0.06 8.84
C GLY A 141 -18.55 0.34 9.91
N PHE A 142 -17.94 1.53 9.87
CA PHE A 142 -17.00 1.97 10.88
C PHE A 142 -17.67 2.19 12.25
N ASN A 143 -18.84 2.84 12.30
CA ASN A 143 -19.57 3.10 13.54
C ASN A 143 -20.12 1.82 14.19
N GLU A 144 -20.42 0.77 13.39
CA GLU A 144 -20.86 -0.52 13.93
C GLU A 144 -19.73 -1.26 14.65
N ASN A 145 -18.53 -1.30 14.08
CA ASN A 145 -17.35 -1.95 14.67
C ASN A 145 -16.06 -1.48 13.97
N ALA A 146 -15.47 -0.41 14.49
CA ALA A 146 -14.28 0.21 13.92
C ALA A 146 -13.12 -0.78 13.71
N LEU A 147 -12.79 -1.61 14.70
CA LEU A 147 -11.66 -2.52 14.64
C LEU A 147 -11.83 -3.59 13.54
N SER A 148 -12.97 -4.28 13.52
CA SER A 148 -13.28 -5.28 12.49
C SER A 148 -13.32 -4.65 11.10
N TYR A 149 -13.87 -3.42 11.00
CA TYR A 149 -13.95 -2.70 9.74
C TYR A 149 -12.57 -2.32 9.20
N LEU A 150 -11.68 -1.82 10.05
CA LEU A 150 -10.31 -1.49 9.68
C LEU A 150 -9.53 -2.72 9.22
N PHE A 151 -9.68 -3.87 9.88
CA PHE A 151 -9.10 -5.13 9.40
C PHE A 151 -9.62 -5.52 8.02
N THR A 152 -10.93 -5.45 7.82
CA THR A 152 -11.56 -5.75 6.53
C THR A 152 -11.00 -4.87 5.40
N LEU A 153 -10.83 -3.57 5.66
CA LEU A 153 -10.24 -2.63 4.69
C LEU A 153 -8.79 -2.99 4.31
N ARG A 154 -8.03 -3.58 5.23
CA ARG A 154 -6.64 -4.00 4.95
C ARG A 154 -6.55 -5.32 4.18
N LEU A 155 -7.51 -6.20 4.39
CA LEU A 155 -7.54 -7.51 3.76
C LEU A 155 -8.18 -7.49 2.36
N ILE A 156 -9.07 -6.55 2.09
CA ILE A 156 -9.78 -6.47 0.82
C ILE A 156 -9.26 -5.29 -0.01
N PRO A 157 -8.56 -5.53 -1.13
CA PRO A 157 -7.92 -4.47 -1.93
C PRO A 157 -8.91 -3.78 -2.90
N ILE A 158 -10.15 -3.52 -2.45
CA ILE A 158 -11.18 -2.85 -3.26
C ILE A 158 -11.02 -1.34 -3.21
N PHE A 159 -10.54 -0.81 -2.09
CA PHE A 159 -10.43 0.64 -1.89
C PHE A 159 -9.08 1.17 -2.35
N PRO A 160 -9.03 2.38 -2.93
CA PRO A 160 -7.78 3.03 -3.26
C PRO A 160 -6.87 3.16 -2.03
N PHE A 161 -5.57 2.95 -2.22
CA PHE A 161 -4.57 2.99 -1.14
C PHE A 161 -4.64 4.26 -0.29
N ALA A 162 -4.83 5.42 -0.92
CA ALA A 162 -4.98 6.70 -0.22
C ALA A 162 -6.19 6.69 0.73
N VAL A 163 -7.32 6.12 0.29
CA VAL A 163 -8.56 6.09 1.06
C VAL A 163 -8.41 5.24 2.32
N VAL A 164 -7.87 4.02 2.21
CA VAL A 164 -7.72 3.13 3.37
C VAL A 164 -6.74 3.67 4.43
N ASN A 165 -5.88 4.61 4.05
CA ASN A 165 -4.94 5.24 4.96
C ASN A 165 -5.45 6.57 5.55
N ILE A 166 -6.28 7.32 4.83
CA ILE A 166 -6.76 8.65 5.25
C ILE A 166 -8.15 8.57 5.89
N ALA A 167 -9.09 7.81 5.31
CA ALA A 167 -10.46 7.76 5.78
C ALA A 167 -10.61 7.35 7.26
N PRO A 168 -9.83 6.38 7.79
CA PRO A 168 -9.89 6.05 9.23
C PRO A 168 -9.59 7.24 10.14
N ALA A 169 -8.65 8.12 9.75
CA ALA A 169 -8.34 9.32 10.54
C ALA A 169 -9.51 10.33 10.54
N ILE A 170 -10.18 10.50 9.40
CA ILE A 170 -11.35 11.36 9.25
C ILE A 170 -12.54 10.82 10.03
N LEU A 171 -12.75 9.50 10.01
CA LEU A 171 -13.81 8.81 10.76
C LEU A 171 -13.55 8.73 12.27
N GLY A 172 -12.44 9.29 12.76
CA GLY A 172 -12.16 9.34 14.19
C GLY A 172 -11.56 8.07 14.78
N ALA A 173 -10.96 7.20 13.95
CA ALA A 173 -10.28 6.00 14.44
C ALA A 173 -9.25 6.33 15.54
N LYS A 174 -9.15 5.47 16.55
CA LYS A 174 -8.08 5.54 17.53
C LYS A 174 -6.77 5.13 16.88
N PHE A 175 -5.68 5.84 17.18
CA PHE A 175 -4.36 5.53 16.64
C PHE A 175 -3.92 4.08 16.91
N ARG A 176 -4.18 3.57 18.11
CA ARG A 176 -3.86 2.19 18.49
C ARG A 176 -4.56 1.17 17.59
N ASP A 177 -5.86 1.38 17.34
CA ASP A 177 -6.66 0.45 16.52
C ASP A 177 -6.18 0.49 15.06
N TYR A 178 -5.87 1.68 14.56
CA TYR A 178 -5.28 1.86 13.23
C TYR A 178 -3.92 1.19 13.09
N PHE A 179 -3.02 1.38 14.08
CA PHE A 179 -1.69 0.77 14.11
C PHE A 179 -1.78 -0.77 14.08
N ILE A 180 -2.55 -1.36 15.01
CA ILE A 180 -2.70 -2.81 15.13
C ILE A 180 -3.31 -3.41 13.85
N THR A 181 -4.39 -2.82 13.36
CA THR A 181 -5.08 -3.32 12.17
C THR A 181 -4.24 -3.14 10.89
N THR A 182 -3.39 -2.13 10.84
CA THR A 182 -2.44 -1.96 9.74
C THR A 182 -1.34 -3.00 9.82
N ALA A 183 -0.62 -3.09 10.94
CA ALA A 183 0.52 -4.00 11.11
C ALA A 183 0.13 -5.47 10.88
N LEU A 184 -1.01 -5.90 11.41
CA LEU A 184 -1.46 -7.28 11.27
C LEU A 184 -2.27 -7.52 9.99
N GLY A 185 -3.08 -6.56 9.56
CA GLY A 185 -3.97 -6.71 8.41
C GLY A 185 -3.26 -6.73 7.07
N ILE A 186 -2.06 -6.14 6.96
CA ILE A 186 -1.27 -6.18 5.72
C ILE A 186 -0.41 -7.45 5.59
N ILE A 187 -0.26 -8.26 6.66
CA ILE A 187 0.61 -9.45 6.66
C ILE A 187 0.32 -10.37 5.48
N PRO A 188 -0.92 -10.84 5.24
CA PRO A 188 -1.18 -11.82 4.19
C PRO A 188 -0.81 -11.30 2.80
N GLY A 189 -1.21 -10.06 2.49
CA GLY A 189 -0.86 -9.42 1.22
C GLY A 189 0.65 -9.21 1.06
N THR A 190 1.31 -8.73 2.12
CA THR A 190 2.76 -8.50 2.11
C THR A 190 3.53 -9.80 1.91
N VAL A 191 3.16 -10.88 2.60
CA VAL A 191 3.79 -12.19 2.39
C VAL A 191 3.60 -12.67 0.96
N ALA A 192 2.38 -12.56 0.42
CA ALA A 192 2.09 -12.96 -0.96
C ALA A 192 2.97 -12.21 -1.98
N TYR A 193 3.04 -10.88 -1.90
CA TYR A 193 3.88 -10.08 -2.80
C TYR A 193 5.38 -10.34 -2.59
N SER A 194 5.83 -10.56 -1.35
CA SER A 194 7.22 -10.91 -1.07
C SER A 194 7.59 -12.29 -1.62
N LEU A 195 6.70 -13.26 -1.60
CA LEU A 195 6.90 -14.57 -2.24
C LEU A 195 7.08 -14.44 -3.76
N ILE A 196 6.31 -13.57 -4.42
CA ILE A 196 6.51 -13.26 -5.83
C ILE A 196 7.91 -12.72 -6.07
N GLY A 197 8.36 -11.76 -5.25
CA GLY A 197 9.69 -11.18 -5.35
C GLY A 197 10.80 -12.21 -5.13
N ASN A 198 10.67 -13.06 -4.12
CA ASN A 198 11.64 -14.13 -3.84
C ASN A 198 11.71 -15.15 -4.99
N GLY A 199 10.57 -15.59 -5.52
CA GLY A 199 10.54 -16.50 -6.66
C GLY A 199 11.18 -15.91 -7.91
N LEU A 200 10.95 -14.60 -8.16
CA LEU A 200 11.61 -13.87 -9.23
C LEU A 200 13.14 -13.85 -9.04
N ARG A 201 13.63 -13.56 -7.83
CA ARG A 201 15.06 -13.58 -7.49
C ARG A 201 15.67 -14.96 -7.78
N GLU A 202 15.08 -16.03 -7.27
CA GLU A 202 15.59 -17.40 -7.43
C GLU A 202 15.68 -17.78 -8.91
N THR A 203 14.65 -17.47 -9.69
CA THR A 203 14.68 -17.78 -11.13
C THR A 203 15.71 -16.98 -11.90
N LEU A 204 15.87 -15.68 -11.60
CA LEU A 204 16.87 -14.86 -12.28
C LEU A 204 18.30 -15.29 -11.92
N LEU A 205 18.57 -15.62 -10.66
CA LEU A 205 19.87 -16.12 -10.23
C LEU A 205 20.19 -17.48 -10.85
N ASN A 206 19.21 -18.39 -10.94
CA ASN A 206 19.39 -19.71 -11.55
C ASN A 206 19.62 -19.57 -13.08
N ALA A 207 18.88 -18.70 -13.75
CA ALA A 207 19.07 -18.43 -15.18
C ALA A 207 20.45 -17.82 -15.45
N ALA A 208 20.90 -16.87 -14.62
CA ALA A 208 22.24 -16.31 -14.71
C ALA A 208 23.34 -17.37 -14.52
N ALA A 209 23.13 -18.32 -13.61
CA ALA A 209 24.08 -19.39 -13.35
C ALA A 209 24.14 -20.46 -14.47
N SER A 210 22.99 -20.75 -15.12
CA SER A 210 22.90 -21.73 -16.21
C SER A 210 23.18 -21.16 -17.61
N GLY A 211 23.28 -19.83 -17.76
CA GLY A 211 23.39 -19.15 -19.05
C GLY A 211 22.08 -19.15 -19.86
N GLU A 212 20.96 -19.53 -19.23
CA GLU A 212 19.64 -19.54 -19.88
C GLU A 212 18.92 -18.20 -19.71
N THR A 213 18.01 -17.90 -20.67
CA THR A 213 17.15 -16.71 -20.54
C THR A 213 15.97 -16.99 -19.60
N ALA A 214 15.86 -16.22 -18.51
CA ALA A 214 14.76 -16.35 -17.58
C ALA A 214 13.41 -15.94 -18.20
N ASN A 215 12.41 -16.81 -18.13
CA ASN A 215 11.06 -16.47 -18.56
C ASN A 215 10.27 -15.79 -17.42
N VAL A 216 10.57 -14.50 -17.20
CA VAL A 216 9.94 -13.67 -16.15
C VAL A 216 8.42 -13.60 -16.31
N ALA A 217 7.92 -13.55 -17.57
CA ALA A 217 6.48 -13.49 -17.83
C ALA A 217 5.74 -14.78 -17.39
N ALA A 218 6.37 -15.93 -17.59
CA ALA A 218 5.80 -17.22 -17.13
C ALA A 218 5.72 -17.27 -15.60
N LEU A 219 6.77 -16.81 -14.91
CA LEU A 219 6.82 -16.73 -13.45
C LEU A 219 5.74 -15.83 -12.86
N VAL A 220 5.61 -14.61 -13.39
CA VAL A 220 4.58 -13.68 -12.93
C VAL A 220 3.19 -14.26 -13.14
N ARG A 221 2.97 -14.95 -14.26
CA ARG A 221 1.69 -15.63 -14.58
C ARG A 221 1.40 -16.78 -13.62
N GLU A 222 2.40 -17.57 -13.28
CA GLU A 222 2.25 -18.71 -12.36
C GLU A 222 2.04 -18.24 -10.92
N ALA A 223 2.79 -17.25 -10.47
CA ALA A 223 2.56 -16.57 -9.21
C ALA A 223 1.12 -16.04 -9.14
N ALA A 224 0.65 -15.30 -10.15
CA ALA A 224 -0.71 -14.77 -10.17
C ALA A 224 -1.78 -15.85 -10.07
N LYS A 225 -1.62 -16.99 -10.77
CA LYS A 225 -2.55 -18.12 -10.69
C LYS A 225 -2.69 -18.67 -9.28
N ASN A 226 -1.60 -18.75 -8.54
CA ASN A 226 -1.59 -19.36 -7.21
C ASN A 226 -2.02 -18.37 -6.11
N PHE A 227 -1.70 -17.07 -6.28
CA PHE A 227 -1.96 -16.06 -5.25
C PHE A 227 -3.36 -15.43 -5.33
N ILE A 228 -3.94 -15.26 -6.52
CA ILE A 228 -5.28 -14.68 -6.65
C ILE A 228 -6.32 -15.50 -5.90
N PRO A 229 -6.41 -16.84 -6.05
CA PRO A 229 -7.36 -17.66 -5.30
C PRO A 229 -7.10 -17.64 -3.78
N ALA A 230 -5.84 -17.71 -3.36
CA ALA A 230 -5.48 -17.65 -1.94
C ALA A 230 -5.85 -16.29 -1.31
N PHE A 231 -5.66 -15.20 -2.05
CA PHE A 231 -6.04 -13.86 -1.61
C PHE A 231 -7.57 -13.69 -1.48
N PHE A 232 -8.33 -14.25 -2.44
CA PHE A 232 -9.79 -14.29 -2.36
C PHE A 232 -10.28 -15.15 -1.19
N ALA A 233 -9.67 -16.29 -0.94
CA ALA A 233 -10.02 -17.16 0.19
C ALA A 233 -9.77 -16.43 1.53
N LEU A 234 -8.64 -15.73 1.68
CA LEU A 234 -8.34 -14.92 2.85
C LEU A 234 -9.34 -13.76 3.03
N ALA A 235 -9.73 -13.09 1.94
CA ALA A 235 -10.73 -12.04 1.98
C ALA A 235 -12.10 -12.56 2.42
N VAL A 236 -12.50 -13.74 1.95
CA VAL A 236 -13.73 -14.41 2.37
C VAL A 236 -13.68 -14.78 3.85
N VAL A 237 -12.58 -15.37 4.33
CA VAL A 237 -12.38 -15.71 5.75
C VAL A 237 -12.44 -14.46 6.62
N ALA A 238 -11.84 -13.36 6.20
CA ALA A 238 -11.89 -12.09 6.91
C ALA A 238 -13.30 -11.48 6.97
N MET A 239 -14.16 -11.79 6.01
CA MET A 239 -15.55 -11.34 6.01
C MET A 239 -16.49 -12.21 6.88
N ILE A 240 -16.09 -13.43 7.25
CA ILE A 240 -16.92 -14.35 8.04
C ILE A 240 -17.49 -13.70 9.32
N PRO A 241 -16.69 -13.00 10.17
CA PRO A 241 -17.23 -12.37 11.38
C PRO A 241 -18.28 -11.29 11.08
N THR A 242 -18.11 -10.56 10.00
CA THR A 242 -19.04 -9.49 9.57
C THR A 242 -20.33 -10.10 9.03
N ILE A 243 -20.21 -11.15 8.23
CA ILE A 243 -21.34 -11.90 7.66
C ILE A 243 -22.12 -12.61 8.80
N TYR A 244 -21.43 -13.28 9.71
CA TYR A 244 -22.03 -13.97 10.85
C TYR A 244 -22.85 -13.00 11.73
N LYS A 245 -22.30 -11.84 12.08
CA LYS A 245 -23.03 -10.81 12.83
C LYS A 245 -24.26 -10.29 12.09
N LYS A 246 -24.19 -10.12 10.79
CA LYS A 246 -25.31 -9.61 9.97
C LYS A 246 -26.46 -10.60 9.86
N PHE A 247 -26.17 -11.88 9.74
CA PHE A 247 -27.18 -12.92 9.53
C PHE A 247 -27.71 -13.56 10.83
N PHE A 248 -26.86 -13.73 11.84
CA PHE A 248 -27.23 -14.48 13.05
C PHE A 248 -27.58 -13.58 14.26
N LYS A 249 -27.20 -12.30 14.29
CA LYS A 249 -27.64 -11.38 15.35
C LYS A 249 -29.03 -10.77 15.13
N LYS A 250 -29.63 -10.96 13.96
CA LYS A 250 -30.99 -10.50 13.63
C LYS A 250 -32.11 -11.39 14.15
N THR A 251 -31.76 -12.54 14.74
CA THR A 251 -32.75 -13.54 15.25
C THR A 251 -32.92 -13.50 16.76
N ALA A 252 -32.31 -12.53 17.45
CA ALA A 252 -32.34 -12.41 18.91
C ALA A 252 -32.89 -11.06 19.40
N SER A 253 -33.82 -10.44 18.64
CA SER A 253 -34.61 -9.28 19.10
C SER A 253 -36.06 -9.46 18.75
#